data_cee13a50566b8a0e473b5439f69b71cf
#
_entry.id   cee13a50566b8a0e473b5439f69b71cf
#
_cell.length_a   1.000
_cell.length_b   1.000
_cell.length_c   1.000
_cell.angle_alpha   90.00
_cell.angle_beta   90.00
_cell.angle_gamma   90.00
#
_symmetry.space_group_name_H-M   'P 1'
#
loop_
_entity.id
_entity.type
_entity.pdbx_description
1 polymer ?
#
loop_
_entity_poly.entity_id
_entity_poly.type
_entity_poly.pdbx_seq_one_letter_code
_entity_poly.pdbx_strand_id
1 'polypeptide(L)'
;DEQHSVIRAALLHDIGQLRLPRELIGKNDLNEEEKRVLDNMQAEGFRILDQVYTGDTSVKRICAQCYRCIRDFQDGKRPDLRISTEARVMAVAQTYDQMTAMQFGQNPASEVMAIKHLLDHPEVYDANAVQALIDSIHILAPGTSVELNNKEKALVLTLNPENVLRPVVLNFRDNSIIDLGLRGNRELEIIDIMKTMDNRHVMDTEALKRQGFQVEEPKYVEVPPG
;
A
#
# COMPACT_ATOMS: atom_id res chain seq x y z
N ASP A 1 -4.99 12.13 -23.85
CA ASP A 1 -5.31 12.45 -22.46
C ASP A 1 -4.52 11.52 -21.55
N GLU A 2 -3.50 12.05 -20.86
CA GLU A 2 -2.52 11.28 -20.07
C GLU A 2 -3.16 10.42 -19.01
N GLN A 3 -4.16 10.94 -18.30
CA GLN A 3 -4.87 10.18 -17.25
C GLN A 3 -5.55 8.91 -17.78
N HIS A 4 -6.20 9.02 -18.95
CA HIS A 4 -6.82 7.86 -19.58
C HIS A 4 -5.78 6.80 -19.99
N SER A 5 -4.58 7.22 -20.41
CA SER A 5 -3.51 6.29 -20.76
C SER A 5 -2.99 5.54 -19.53
N VAL A 6 -2.85 6.21 -18.38
CA VAL A 6 -2.47 5.57 -17.11
C VAL A 6 -3.53 4.56 -16.66
N ILE A 7 -4.81 4.94 -16.67
CA ILE A 7 -5.91 4.05 -16.28
C ILE A 7 -5.94 2.81 -17.18
N ARG A 8 -5.82 2.99 -18.51
CA ARG A 8 -5.76 1.84 -19.43
C ARG A 8 -4.54 0.98 -19.22
N ALA A 9 -3.38 1.58 -18.96
CA ALA A 9 -2.17 0.84 -18.66
C ALA A 9 -2.32 0.02 -17.37
N ALA A 10 -2.90 0.61 -16.31
CA ALA A 10 -3.19 -0.09 -15.07
C ALA A 10 -4.16 -1.26 -15.23
N LEU A 11 -5.16 -1.15 -16.13
CA LEU A 11 -6.09 -2.24 -16.42
C LEU A 11 -5.48 -3.36 -17.29
N LEU A 12 -4.46 -3.05 -18.07
CA LEU A 12 -3.94 -3.96 -19.09
C LEU A 12 -2.54 -4.52 -18.78
N HIS A 13 -1.87 -4.02 -17.74
CA HIS A 13 -0.48 -4.40 -17.45
C HIS A 13 -0.32 -5.90 -17.17
N ASP A 14 -1.36 -6.53 -16.61
CA ASP A 14 -1.36 -7.95 -16.26
C ASP A 14 -2.11 -8.85 -17.27
N ILE A 15 -2.42 -8.33 -18.46
CA ILE A 15 -3.22 -9.07 -19.45
C ILE A 15 -2.59 -10.43 -19.83
N GLY A 16 -1.29 -10.57 -19.68
CA GLY A 16 -0.59 -11.85 -19.89
C GLY A 16 -1.01 -12.93 -18.91
N GLN A 17 -1.47 -12.57 -17.71
CA GLN A 17 -1.94 -13.53 -16.70
C GLN A 17 -3.20 -14.30 -17.14
N LEU A 18 -3.96 -13.78 -18.12
CA LEU A 18 -5.09 -14.51 -18.70
C LEU A 18 -4.69 -15.86 -19.34
N ARG A 19 -3.41 -16.05 -19.62
CA ARG A 19 -2.86 -17.31 -20.16
C ARG A 19 -2.14 -18.14 -19.12
N LEU A 20 -2.27 -17.82 -17.84
CA LEU A 20 -1.65 -18.56 -16.77
C LEU A 20 -2.21 -20.00 -16.73
N PRO A 21 -1.35 -21.03 -16.65
CA PRO A 21 -1.78 -22.41 -16.44
C PRO A 21 -2.64 -22.52 -15.17
N ARG A 22 -3.74 -23.29 -15.29
CA ARG A 22 -4.70 -23.45 -14.18
C ARG A 22 -4.06 -24.01 -12.90
N GLU A 23 -3.04 -24.82 -13.06
CA GLU A 23 -2.28 -25.47 -12.00
C GLU A 23 -1.53 -24.47 -11.11
N LEU A 24 -1.25 -23.28 -11.63
CA LEU A 24 -0.56 -22.20 -10.90
C LEU A 24 -1.54 -21.24 -10.22
N ILE A 25 -2.82 -21.28 -10.58
CA ILE A 25 -3.83 -20.39 -10.01
C ILE A 25 -4.05 -20.76 -8.53
N GLY A 26 -3.77 -19.82 -7.62
CA GLY A 26 -3.94 -20.01 -6.18
C GLY A 26 -2.83 -20.79 -5.47
N LYS A 27 -1.73 -21.10 -6.16
CA LYS A 27 -0.57 -21.74 -5.57
C LYS A 27 0.29 -20.71 -4.83
N ASN A 28 0.52 -20.92 -3.53
CA ASN A 28 1.27 -19.98 -2.68
C ASN A 28 2.79 -20.20 -2.75
N ASP A 29 3.25 -21.43 -2.96
CA ASP A 29 4.68 -21.77 -3.03
C ASP A 29 5.06 -22.14 -4.45
N LEU A 30 5.71 -21.21 -5.15
CA LEU A 30 6.18 -21.40 -6.51
C LEU A 30 7.66 -21.80 -6.51
N ASN A 31 7.98 -22.87 -7.25
CA ASN A 31 9.37 -23.22 -7.55
C ASN A 31 9.96 -22.28 -8.64
N GLU A 32 11.27 -22.38 -8.87
CA GLU A 32 11.98 -21.49 -9.82
C GLU A 32 11.49 -21.63 -11.27
N GLU A 33 11.01 -22.79 -11.67
CA GLU A 33 10.47 -23.03 -13.01
C GLU A 33 9.10 -22.39 -13.16
N GLU A 34 8.25 -22.46 -12.14
CA GLU A 34 6.94 -21.82 -12.08
C GLU A 34 7.05 -20.29 -12.04
N LYS A 35 8.05 -19.74 -11.32
CA LYS A 35 8.37 -18.30 -11.35
C LYS A 35 8.75 -17.83 -12.76
N ARG A 36 9.56 -18.65 -13.49
CA ARG A 36 9.88 -18.35 -14.90
C ARG A 36 8.64 -18.37 -15.80
N VAL A 37 7.67 -19.22 -15.51
CA VAL A 37 6.40 -19.21 -16.25
C VAL A 37 5.67 -17.88 -16.03
N LEU A 38 5.60 -17.38 -14.78
CA LEU A 38 5.00 -16.07 -14.49
C LEU A 38 5.73 -14.93 -15.23
N ASP A 39 7.06 -14.92 -15.22
CA ASP A 39 7.86 -13.93 -15.96
C ASP A 39 7.57 -13.96 -17.47
N ASN A 40 7.40 -15.16 -18.03
CA ASN A 40 7.04 -15.32 -19.43
C ASN A 40 5.63 -14.82 -19.75
N MET A 41 4.69 -14.90 -18.79
CA MET A 41 3.33 -14.35 -18.96
C MET A 41 3.36 -12.82 -19.10
N GLN A 42 4.27 -12.14 -18.42
CA GLN A 42 4.45 -10.71 -18.58
C GLN A 42 4.90 -10.35 -20.01
N ALA A 43 5.87 -11.09 -20.54
CA ALA A 43 6.33 -10.92 -21.94
C ALA A 43 5.21 -11.21 -22.95
N GLU A 44 4.38 -12.21 -22.68
CA GLU A 44 3.21 -12.51 -23.50
C GLU A 44 2.16 -11.39 -23.44
N GLY A 45 1.97 -10.77 -22.28
CA GLY A 45 1.11 -9.60 -22.13
C GLY A 45 1.53 -8.45 -23.07
N PHE A 46 2.83 -8.17 -23.17
CA PHE A 46 3.33 -7.17 -24.13
C PHE A 46 3.05 -7.55 -25.57
N ARG A 47 3.15 -8.82 -25.95
CA ARG A 47 2.79 -9.28 -27.30
C ARG A 47 1.31 -9.09 -27.62
N ILE A 48 0.44 -9.40 -26.64
CA ILE A 48 -1.00 -9.17 -26.77
C ILE A 48 -1.28 -7.68 -26.97
N LEU A 49 -0.67 -6.82 -26.16
CA LEU A 49 -0.82 -5.37 -26.31
C LEU A 49 -0.32 -4.87 -27.68
N ASP A 50 0.76 -5.44 -28.20
CA ASP A 50 1.28 -5.10 -29.53
C ASP A 50 0.32 -5.46 -30.66
N GLN A 51 -0.36 -6.58 -30.54
CA GLN A 51 -1.29 -7.07 -31.56
C GLN A 51 -2.63 -6.32 -31.54
N VAL A 52 -3.15 -6.02 -30.33
CA VAL A 52 -4.50 -5.49 -30.14
C VAL A 52 -4.51 -3.96 -30.07
N TYR A 53 -3.46 -3.37 -29.48
CA TYR A 53 -3.39 -1.93 -29.20
C TYR A 53 -2.49 -1.21 -30.23
N THR A 54 -2.90 -1.24 -31.48
CA THR A 54 -2.07 -0.71 -32.60
C THR A 54 -2.08 0.82 -32.72
N GLY A 55 -3.12 1.49 -32.22
CA GLY A 55 -3.32 2.94 -32.38
C GLY A 55 -2.76 3.83 -31.26
N ASP A 56 -2.57 3.29 -30.06
CA ASP A 56 -2.10 4.07 -28.88
C ASP A 56 -0.84 3.44 -28.30
N THR A 57 0.31 4.03 -28.63
CA THR A 57 1.60 3.58 -28.14
C THR A 57 1.87 3.98 -26.69
N SER A 58 1.09 4.90 -26.12
CA SER A 58 1.30 5.42 -24.75
C SER A 58 1.08 4.33 -23.71
N VAL A 59 0.00 3.55 -23.83
CA VAL A 59 -0.32 2.45 -22.93
C VAL A 59 0.80 1.42 -22.87
N LYS A 60 1.28 0.98 -24.04
CA LYS A 60 2.40 0.01 -24.14
C LYS A 60 3.68 0.57 -23.53
N ARG A 61 3.98 1.83 -23.82
CA ARG A 61 5.16 2.51 -23.26
C ARG A 61 5.11 2.57 -21.75
N ILE A 62 3.96 2.96 -21.17
CA ILE A 62 3.77 3.05 -19.73
C ILE A 62 3.97 1.66 -19.09
N CYS A 63 3.30 0.62 -19.59
CA CYS A 63 3.46 -0.75 -19.08
C CYS A 63 4.91 -1.23 -19.17
N ALA A 64 5.59 -1.02 -20.31
CA ALA A 64 6.97 -1.48 -20.49
C ALA A 64 7.98 -0.72 -19.62
N GLN A 65 7.80 0.58 -19.43
CA GLN A 65 8.65 1.40 -18.57
C GLN A 65 8.44 1.06 -17.10
N CYS A 66 7.19 0.90 -16.65
CA CYS A 66 6.86 0.49 -15.30
C CYS A 66 7.45 -0.88 -14.97
N TYR A 67 7.20 -1.88 -15.80
CA TYR A 67 7.75 -3.23 -15.64
C TYR A 67 9.27 -3.23 -15.52
N ARG A 68 9.95 -2.53 -16.43
CA ARG A 68 11.42 -2.45 -16.41
C ARG A 68 11.94 -1.81 -15.14
N CYS A 69 11.31 -0.71 -14.69
CA CYS A 69 11.71 -0.01 -13.47
C CYS A 69 11.65 -0.92 -12.25
N ILE A 70 10.52 -1.60 -12.05
CA ILE A 70 10.31 -2.52 -10.93
C ILE A 70 11.27 -3.72 -11.03
N ARG A 71 11.42 -4.31 -12.23
CA ARG A 71 12.28 -5.48 -12.45
C ARG A 71 13.75 -5.16 -12.21
N ASP A 72 14.25 -4.04 -12.72
CA ASP A 72 15.64 -3.63 -12.51
C ASP A 72 15.93 -3.45 -11.03
N PHE A 73 14.99 -2.88 -10.27
CA PHE A 73 15.13 -2.76 -8.82
C PHE A 73 15.15 -4.13 -8.13
N GLN A 74 14.23 -5.05 -8.46
CA GLN A 74 14.20 -6.42 -7.90
C GLN A 74 15.46 -7.21 -8.21
N ASP A 75 16.06 -6.99 -9.38
CA ASP A 75 17.33 -7.60 -9.80
C ASP A 75 18.57 -6.93 -9.17
N GLY A 76 18.38 -5.96 -8.25
CA GLY A 76 19.47 -5.19 -7.64
C GLY A 76 20.18 -4.24 -8.60
N LYS A 77 19.59 -3.94 -9.73
CA LYS A 77 20.09 -2.96 -10.70
C LYS A 77 19.56 -1.58 -10.36
N ARG A 78 20.29 -0.54 -10.74
CA ARG A 78 19.79 0.83 -10.63
C ARG A 78 18.75 1.10 -11.70
N PRO A 79 17.48 1.40 -11.36
CA PRO A 79 16.44 1.69 -12.33
C PRO A 79 16.77 2.92 -13.19
N ASP A 80 16.38 2.91 -14.46
CA ASP A 80 16.45 4.09 -15.31
C ASP A 80 15.28 5.03 -14.98
N LEU A 81 15.58 6.13 -14.30
CA LEU A 81 14.58 7.11 -13.90
C LEU A 81 14.13 8.05 -15.05
N ARG A 82 14.65 7.87 -16.28
CA ARG A 82 14.18 8.59 -17.48
C ARG A 82 12.91 7.97 -18.05
N ILE A 83 12.03 7.52 -17.17
CA ILE A 83 10.70 7.03 -17.52
C ILE A 83 9.69 8.17 -17.43
N SER A 84 8.56 8.02 -18.11
CA SER A 84 7.48 9.00 -18.10
C SER A 84 6.85 9.14 -16.70
N THR A 85 6.24 10.29 -16.43
CA THR A 85 5.52 10.54 -15.17
C THR A 85 4.43 9.51 -14.94
N GLU A 86 3.71 9.13 -15.99
CA GLU A 86 2.66 8.12 -15.95
C GLU A 86 3.20 6.75 -15.51
N ALA A 87 4.39 6.37 -16.01
CA ALA A 87 5.02 5.12 -15.62
C ALA A 87 5.50 5.15 -14.16
N ARG A 88 5.93 6.31 -13.64
CA ARG A 88 6.29 6.47 -12.22
C ARG A 88 5.08 6.32 -11.31
N VAL A 89 3.96 6.98 -11.66
CA VAL A 89 2.69 6.84 -10.91
C VAL A 89 2.24 5.38 -10.91
N MET A 90 2.29 4.74 -12.07
CA MET A 90 1.92 3.33 -12.19
C MET A 90 2.84 2.41 -11.37
N ALA A 91 4.15 2.67 -11.33
CA ALA A 91 5.09 1.85 -10.55
C ALA A 91 4.78 1.89 -9.06
N VAL A 92 4.42 3.06 -8.51
CA VAL A 92 4.00 3.20 -7.11
C VAL A 92 2.73 2.42 -6.85
N ALA A 93 1.68 2.61 -7.68
CA ALA A 93 0.40 1.94 -7.51
C ALA A 93 0.53 0.41 -7.66
N GLN A 94 1.26 -0.06 -8.67
CA GLN A 94 1.48 -1.48 -8.91
C GLN A 94 2.27 -2.15 -7.77
N THR A 95 3.32 -1.50 -7.26
CA THR A 95 4.09 -2.05 -6.15
C THR A 95 3.25 -2.15 -4.88
N TYR A 96 2.45 -1.11 -4.57
CA TYR A 96 1.53 -1.14 -3.44
C TYR A 96 0.53 -2.29 -3.57
N ASP A 97 -0.11 -2.43 -4.73
CA ASP A 97 -1.06 -3.52 -5.01
C ASP A 97 -0.39 -4.89 -4.90
N GLN A 98 0.78 -5.08 -5.51
CA GLN A 98 1.55 -6.32 -5.43
C GLN A 98 1.92 -6.72 -4.00
N MET A 99 2.17 -5.76 -3.13
CA MET A 99 2.50 -6.05 -1.73
C MET A 99 1.26 -6.34 -0.88
N THR A 100 0.13 -5.67 -1.14
CA THR A 100 -1.05 -5.70 -0.25
C THR A 100 -2.17 -6.61 -0.73
N ALA A 101 -2.22 -6.93 -2.02
CA ALA A 101 -3.21 -7.84 -2.57
C ALA A 101 -2.79 -9.32 -2.41
N MET A 102 -3.78 -10.20 -2.34
CA MET A 102 -3.54 -11.64 -2.42
C MET A 102 -3.06 -11.98 -3.84
N GLN A 103 -1.80 -12.36 -3.96
CA GLN A 103 -1.19 -12.76 -5.23
C GLN A 103 -0.70 -14.20 -5.19
N PHE A 104 -0.46 -14.77 -6.38
CA PHE A 104 0.10 -16.11 -6.51
C PHE A 104 1.49 -16.19 -5.88
N GLY A 105 1.64 -17.10 -4.92
CA GLY A 105 2.94 -17.41 -4.32
C GLY A 105 3.42 -16.42 -3.25
N GLN A 106 2.59 -15.49 -2.80
CA GLN A 106 2.97 -14.52 -1.77
C GLN A 106 1.82 -14.27 -0.78
N ASN A 107 2.16 -14.21 0.50
CA ASN A 107 1.25 -13.68 1.51
C ASN A 107 1.24 -12.15 1.42
N PRO A 108 0.07 -11.51 1.49
CA PRO A 108 -0.02 -10.05 1.46
C PRO A 108 0.73 -9.44 2.65
N ALA A 109 1.52 -8.41 2.37
CA ALA A 109 2.11 -7.57 3.40
C ALA A 109 1.05 -6.62 3.98
N SER A 110 1.31 -6.07 5.16
CA SER A 110 0.45 -5.01 5.69
C SER A 110 0.59 -3.73 4.84
N GLU A 111 -0.49 -2.95 4.81
CA GLU A 111 -0.52 -1.67 4.09
C GLU A 111 0.57 -0.71 4.60
N VAL A 112 0.85 -0.75 5.92
CA VAL A 112 1.93 0.03 6.55
C VAL A 112 3.29 -0.37 6.00
N MET A 113 3.55 -1.68 5.87
CA MET A 113 4.81 -2.19 5.34
C MET A 113 4.99 -1.84 3.86
N ALA A 114 3.90 -1.85 3.08
CA ALA A 114 3.94 -1.43 1.68
C ALA A 114 4.28 0.06 1.55
N ILE A 115 3.64 0.93 2.32
CA ILE A 115 3.97 2.37 2.32
C ILE A 115 5.40 2.61 2.82
N LYS A 116 5.83 1.91 3.87
CA LYS A 116 7.21 2.00 4.35
C LYS A 116 8.19 1.63 3.24
N HIS A 117 7.95 0.54 2.53
CA HIS A 117 8.78 0.11 1.40
C HIS A 117 8.89 1.20 0.32
N LEU A 118 7.77 1.82 -0.07
CA LEU A 118 7.78 2.90 -1.06
C LEU A 118 8.55 4.13 -0.60
N LEU A 119 8.43 4.50 0.69
CA LEU A 119 9.14 5.64 1.27
C LEU A 119 10.65 5.39 1.48
N ASP A 120 11.03 4.14 1.76
CA ASP A 120 12.43 3.75 1.99
C ASP A 120 13.25 3.67 0.68
N HIS A 121 12.57 3.70 -0.49
CA HIS A 121 13.22 3.60 -1.81
C HIS A 121 12.93 4.81 -2.73
N PRO A 122 13.30 6.04 -2.30
CA PRO A 122 13.06 7.25 -3.12
C PRO A 122 13.86 7.27 -4.42
N GLU A 123 14.87 6.41 -4.57
CA GLU A 123 15.63 6.21 -5.80
C GLU A 123 14.84 5.46 -6.87
N VAL A 124 13.71 4.86 -6.53
CA VAL A 124 12.84 4.09 -7.43
C VAL A 124 11.48 4.75 -7.56
N TYR A 125 10.86 5.11 -6.43
CA TYR A 125 9.48 5.58 -6.37
C TYR A 125 9.44 7.10 -6.26
N ASP A 126 8.64 7.71 -7.11
CA ASP A 126 8.45 9.17 -7.13
C ASP A 126 7.73 9.63 -5.86
N ALA A 127 8.36 10.54 -5.11
CA ALA A 127 7.86 11.00 -3.82
C ALA A 127 6.46 11.65 -3.91
N ASN A 128 6.16 12.36 -5.01
CA ASN A 128 4.85 12.96 -5.19
C ASN A 128 3.78 11.90 -5.47
N ALA A 129 4.13 10.85 -6.23
CA ALA A 129 3.22 9.75 -6.50
C ALA A 129 2.97 8.92 -5.21
N VAL A 130 3.99 8.69 -4.38
CA VAL A 130 3.83 8.04 -3.07
C VAL A 130 2.95 8.88 -2.14
N GLN A 131 3.16 10.19 -2.08
CA GLN A 131 2.32 11.06 -1.26
C GLN A 131 0.86 11.06 -1.75
N ALA A 132 0.63 11.13 -3.05
CA ALA A 132 -0.71 11.06 -3.63
C ALA A 132 -1.42 9.72 -3.33
N LEU A 133 -0.69 8.61 -3.31
CA LEU A 133 -1.21 7.31 -2.87
C LEU A 133 -1.62 7.37 -1.40
N ILE A 134 -0.73 7.83 -0.50
CA ILE A 134 -0.99 7.97 0.94
C ILE A 134 -2.26 8.79 1.19
N ASP A 135 -2.39 9.93 0.51
CA ASP A 135 -3.56 10.81 0.63
C ASP A 135 -4.84 10.14 0.13
N SER A 136 -4.75 9.28 -0.89
CA SER A 136 -5.92 8.62 -1.46
C SER A 136 -6.44 7.44 -0.64
N ILE A 137 -5.56 6.68 0.01
CA ILE A 137 -5.94 5.49 0.79
C ILE A 137 -6.27 5.81 2.26
N HIS A 138 -5.99 7.02 2.72
CA HIS A 138 -6.22 7.48 4.10
C HIS A 138 -5.63 6.51 5.14
N ILE A 139 -4.41 6.03 4.88
CA ILE A 139 -3.72 5.11 5.78
C ILE A 139 -3.57 5.74 7.17
N LEU A 140 -3.75 4.93 8.21
CA LEU A 140 -3.63 5.35 9.61
C LEU A 140 -4.55 6.51 10.02
N ALA A 141 -5.74 6.63 9.41
CA ALA A 141 -6.72 7.63 9.80
C ALA A 141 -7.02 7.57 11.32
N PRO A 142 -7.37 8.69 11.97
CA PRO A 142 -7.80 8.69 13.36
C PRO A 142 -8.92 7.67 13.60
N GLY A 143 -8.78 6.86 14.66
CA GLY A 143 -9.67 5.72 14.94
C GLY A 143 -9.19 4.38 14.39
N THR A 144 -8.11 4.35 13.62
CA THR A 144 -7.50 3.09 13.16
C THR A 144 -6.76 2.38 14.28
N SER A 145 -7.06 1.10 14.49
CA SER A 145 -6.32 0.25 15.42
C SER A 145 -5.08 -0.33 14.75
N VAL A 146 -3.96 -0.29 15.46
CA VAL A 146 -2.65 -0.69 14.94
C VAL A 146 -1.92 -1.61 15.92
N GLU A 147 -1.02 -2.42 15.39
CA GLU A 147 -0.04 -3.19 16.18
C GLU A 147 1.33 -2.52 16.06
N LEU A 148 1.98 -2.34 17.22
CA LEU A 148 3.35 -1.84 17.32
C LEU A 148 4.36 -3.00 17.25
N ASN A 149 5.61 -2.68 16.92
CA ASN A 149 6.70 -3.66 16.82
C ASN A 149 7.02 -4.37 18.15
N ASN A 150 6.64 -3.78 19.31
CA ASN A 150 6.72 -4.40 20.63
C ASN A 150 5.51 -5.30 20.97
N LYS A 151 4.62 -5.57 19.99
CA LYS A 151 3.38 -6.36 20.12
C LYS A 151 2.26 -5.68 20.91
N GLU A 152 2.43 -4.44 21.32
CA GLU A 152 1.37 -3.66 21.92
C GLU A 152 0.40 -3.17 20.84
N LYS A 153 -0.85 -2.97 21.23
CA LYS A 153 -1.91 -2.50 20.35
C LYS A 153 -2.27 -1.07 20.74
N ALA A 154 -2.55 -0.26 19.72
CA ALA A 154 -2.83 1.14 19.94
C ALA A 154 -3.90 1.65 18.96
N LEU A 155 -4.50 2.79 19.30
CA LEU A 155 -5.45 3.53 18.49
C LEU A 155 -4.79 4.79 17.95
N VAL A 156 -4.87 5.04 16.66
CA VAL A 156 -4.43 6.30 16.07
C VAL A 156 -5.37 7.43 16.53
N LEU A 157 -4.81 8.46 17.16
CA LEU A 157 -5.55 9.63 17.61
C LEU A 157 -5.45 10.79 16.63
N THR A 158 -4.24 11.07 16.16
CA THR A 158 -3.96 12.23 15.29
C THR A 158 -2.85 11.86 14.30
N LEU A 159 -3.01 12.28 13.06
CA LEU A 159 -1.97 12.12 12.04
C LEU A 159 -0.77 13.04 12.34
N ASN A 160 0.40 12.60 11.91
CA ASN A 160 1.58 13.43 11.85
C ASN A 160 1.78 13.91 10.40
N PRO A 161 1.62 15.22 10.11
CA PRO A 161 1.74 15.73 8.74
C PRO A 161 3.14 15.55 8.12
N GLU A 162 4.18 15.48 8.96
CA GLU A 162 5.56 15.33 8.49
C GLU A 162 5.92 13.87 8.20
N ASN A 163 5.24 12.93 8.88
CA ASN A 163 5.49 11.50 8.69
C ASN A 163 4.24 10.68 9.02
N VAL A 164 3.50 10.28 7.98
CA VAL A 164 2.24 9.54 8.10
C VAL A 164 2.38 8.24 8.91
N LEU A 165 3.55 7.57 8.88
CA LEU A 165 3.80 6.34 9.62
C LEU A 165 4.11 6.55 11.10
N ARG A 166 4.15 7.80 11.57
CA ARG A 166 4.48 8.16 12.95
C ARG A 166 3.43 9.06 13.61
N PRO A 167 2.16 8.61 13.65
CA PRO A 167 1.06 9.35 14.26
C PRO A 167 1.18 9.42 15.79
N VAL A 168 0.27 10.16 16.40
CA VAL A 168 0.01 10.07 17.85
C VAL A 168 -0.96 8.93 18.07
N VAL A 169 -0.64 8.03 19.01
CA VAL A 169 -1.44 6.85 19.31
C VAL A 169 -1.77 6.73 20.80
N LEU A 170 -2.92 6.11 21.10
CA LEU A 170 -3.31 5.68 22.45
C LEU A 170 -2.95 4.21 22.60
N ASN A 171 -2.04 3.91 23.52
CA ASN A 171 -1.69 2.53 23.84
C ASN A 171 -2.81 1.88 24.67
N PHE A 172 -3.31 0.72 24.23
CA PHE A 172 -4.41 0.01 24.91
C PHE A 172 -3.99 -0.68 26.22
N ARG A 173 -2.71 -0.88 26.44
CA ARG A 173 -2.22 -1.57 27.62
C ARG A 173 -2.39 -0.74 28.90
N ASP A 174 -2.07 0.57 28.81
CA ASP A 174 -1.97 1.46 29.96
C ASP A 174 -2.69 2.81 29.76
N ASN A 175 -3.39 2.96 28.62
CA ASN A 175 -4.04 4.19 28.18
C ASN A 175 -3.08 5.40 28.05
N SER A 176 -1.79 5.14 27.84
CA SER A 176 -0.83 6.21 27.60
C SER A 176 -0.96 6.74 26.17
N ILE A 177 -0.76 8.06 26.04
CA ILE A 177 -0.69 8.70 24.71
C ILE A 177 0.78 8.79 24.31
N ILE A 178 1.09 8.22 23.16
CA ILE A 178 2.44 8.13 22.62
C ILE A 178 2.48 8.88 21.30
N ASP A 179 3.28 9.93 21.23
CA ASP A 179 3.63 10.58 19.96
C ASP A 179 4.80 9.84 19.34
N LEU A 180 4.54 9.06 18.27
CA LEU A 180 5.57 8.30 17.57
C LEU A 180 6.54 9.22 16.80
N GLY A 181 6.19 10.48 16.54
CA GLY A 181 7.05 11.48 15.90
C GLY A 181 8.20 11.96 16.79
N LEU A 182 8.07 11.84 18.12
CA LEU A 182 9.09 12.30 19.05
C LEU A 182 10.35 11.43 19.01
N ARG A 183 11.52 12.09 19.19
CA ARG A 183 12.82 11.41 19.17
C ARG A 183 12.95 10.28 20.20
N GLY A 184 12.31 10.41 21.36
CA GLY A 184 12.32 9.41 22.41
C GLY A 184 11.59 8.11 22.05
N ASN A 185 10.70 8.16 21.07
CA ASN A 185 9.85 7.03 20.65
C ASN A 185 10.28 6.42 19.31
N ARG A 186 11.51 6.71 18.83
CA ARG A 186 11.98 6.26 17.51
C ARG A 186 12.01 4.75 17.32
N GLU A 187 12.18 4.01 18.39
CA GLU A 187 12.22 2.54 18.36
C GLU A 187 10.84 1.90 18.23
N LEU A 188 9.77 2.66 18.54
CA LEU A 188 8.41 2.19 18.35
C LEU A 188 7.96 2.45 16.93
N GLU A 189 7.49 1.40 16.24
CA GLU A 189 7.00 1.48 14.87
C GLU A 189 5.66 0.73 14.76
N ILE A 190 4.77 1.24 13.93
CA ILE A 190 3.57 0.52 13.53
C ILE A 190 3.98 -0.54 12.52
N ILE A 191 3.58 -1.79 12.75
CA ILE A 191 3.90 -2.91 11.87
C ILE A 191 2.67 -3.41 11.11
N ASP A 192 1.46 -3.19 11.65
CA ASP A 192 0.23 -3.64 10.99
C ASP A 192 -0.99 -2.81 11.38
N ILE A 193 -2.02 -2.85 10.52
CA ILE A 193 -3.35 -2.29 10.77
C ILE A 193 -4.29 -3.42 11.16
N MET A 194 -4.92 -3.26 12.31
CA MET A 194 -5.86 -4.26 12.82
C MET A 194 -7.26 -4.04 12.23
N LYS A 195 -7.71 -4.96 11.40
CA LYS A 195 -9.01 -4.82 10.67
C LYS A 195 -10.27 -5.10 11.51
N THR A 196 -10.15 -5.65 12.73
CA THR A 196 -11.30 -6.22 13.47
C THR A 196 -11.32 -5.93 14.97
N MET A 197 -10.73 -4.82 15.42
CA MET A 197 -10.74 -4.49 16.85
C MET A 197 -11.92 -3.59 17.22
N ASP A 198 -12.73 -4.04 18.18
CA ASP A 198 -13.75 -3.18 18.81
C ASP A 198 -13.11 -2.33 19.91
N ASN A 199 -12.93 -1.05 19.62
CA ASN A 199 -12.27 -0.10 20.52
C ASN A 199 -13.22 0.54 21.54
N ARG A 200 -14.52 0.26 21.50
CA ARG A 200 -15.53 0.94 22.32
C ARG A 200 -15.31 0.79 23.82
N HIS A 201 -14.67 -0.28 24.25
CA HIS A 201 -14.43 -0.57 25.68
C HIS A 201 -13.02 -0.22 26.16
N VAL A 202 -12.18 0.36 25.30
CA VAL A 202 -10.75 0.61 25.58
C VAL A 202 -10.45 2.09 25.75
N MET A 203 -11.30 2.96 25.19
CA MET A 203 -11.10 4.41 25.25
C MET A 203 -11.61 5.01 26.57
N ASP A 204 -10.68 5.50 27.39
CA ASP A 204 -11.02 6.43 28.47
C ASP A 204 -11.16 7.85 27.89
N THR A 205 -12.39 8.20 27.52
CA THR A 205 -12.72 9.52 26.93
C THR A 205 -12.40 10.68 27.87
N GLU A 206 -12.48 10.48 29.20
CA GLU A 206 -12.15 11.49 30.18
C GLU A 206 -10.65 11.74 30.27
N ALA A 207 -9.84 10.68 30.16
CA ALA A 207 -8.39 10.83 30.08
C ALA A 207 -7.96 11.59 28.82
N LEU A 208 -8.59 11.31 27.68
CA LEU A 208 -8.33 11.99 26.42
C LEU A 208 -8.70 13.49 26.51
N LYS A 209 -9.87 13.82 27.03
CA LYS A 209 -10.30 15.22 27.23
C LYS A 209 -9.32 15.98 28.13
N ARG A 210 -8.84 15.36 29.23
CA ARG A 210 -7.85 15.96 30.15
C ARG A 210 -6.51 16.26 29.47
N GLN A 211 -6.17 15.51 28.42
CA GLN A 211 -4.96 15.72 27.62
C GLN A 211 -5.17 16.67 26.43
N GLY A 212 -6.34 17.30 26.34
CA GLY A 212 -6.63 18.34 25.34
C GLY A 212 -7.22 17.83 24.02
N PHE A 213 -7.55 16.55 23.92
CA PHE A 213 -8.23 16.02 22.75
C PHE A 213 -9.72 16.37 22.77
N GLN A 214 -10.25 16.82 21.62
CA GLN A 214 -11.69 16.99 21.43
C GLN A 214 -12.29 15.62 21.12
N VAL A 215 -12.92 15.02 22.11
CA VAL A 215 -13.64 13.75 21.94
C VAL A 215 -15.13 14.07 21.81
N GLU A 216 -15.68 13.92 20.62
CA GLU A 216 -17.13 13.96 20.42
C GLU A 216 -17.74 12.67 20.98
N GLU A 217 -18.78 12.80 21.80
CA GLU A 217 -19.53 11.63 22.23
C GLU A 217 -20.26 11.02 21.03
N PRO A 218 -20.18 9.68 20.85
CA PRO A 218 -20.86 9.03 19.74
C PRO A 218 -22.37 9.32 19.85
N LYS A 219 -22.92 9.96 18.84
CA LYS A 219 -24.37 10.11 18.70
C LYS A 219 -24.94 8.75 18.37
N TYR A 220 -25.53 8.08 19.33
CA TYR A 220 -26.31 6.88 19.09
C TYR A 220 -27.50 7.26 18.21
N VAL A 221 -27.49 6.81 16.97
CA VAL A 221 -28.70 6.81 16.13
C VAL A 221 -29.53 5.64 16.64
N GLU A 222 -30.61 5.92 17.34
CA GLU A 222 -31.61 4.90 17.68
C GLU A 222 -32.14 4.32 16.35
N VAL A 223 -31.81 3.06 16.10
CA VAL A 223 -32.42 2.33 14.98
C VAL A 223 -33.84 2.02 15.42
N PRO A 224 -34.88 2.51 14.73
CA PRO A 224 -36.25 2.21 15.11
C PRO A 224 -36.46 0.68 15.04
N PRO A 225 -37.19 0.09 16.00
CA PRO A 225 -37.52 -1.32 15.96
C PRO A 225 -38.30 -1.64 14.70
N GLY A 226 -37.77 -2.60 13.91
CA GLY A 226 -38.44 -3.13 12.70
C GLY A 226 -39.65 -4.01 13.00
#